data_20f25a99962ceb45baa09ca6fe95bbbf
#
_entry.id   20f25a99962ceb45baa09ca6fe95bbbf
#
_cell.length_a   1.000
_cell.length_b   1.000
_cell.length_c   1.000
_cell.angle_alpha   90.00
_cell.angle_beta   90.00
_cell.angle_gamma   90.00
#
_symmetry.space_group_name_H-M   'P 1'
#
loop_
_entity.id
_entity.type
_entity.pdbx_description
1 polymer ?
#
loop_
_entity_poly.entity_id
_entity_poly.type
_entity_poly.pdbx_seq_one_letter_code
_entity_poly.pdbx_strand_id
1 'polypeptide(L)'
;MPEVTPFQVLIVDDHPLMRRGIRQLLELDPAFHVVAEAGDGASAIDLANRIEPDLILLDLNMKGLSGLDTLNALRRDGVTAQIIILTVSDSASDIYALIDAGADGYLLKDSDPEVLLEAIRKGANGGKVFSDRVNEYLRERERFGAQEDPFSILTERELDVLHELAQGLSNKQIASVLNISEQTVKVHIRN
;
A
#
# COMPACT_ATOMS: atom_id res chain seq x y z
N MET A 1 4.04 32.02 -20.96
CA MET A 1 4.37 30.88 -20.10
C MET A 1 3.33 29.80 -20.36
N PRO A 2 3.67 28.58 -20.70
CA PRO A 2 2.65 27.54 -20.76
C PRO A 2 2.05 27.41 -19.35
N GLU A 3 0.72 27.51 -19.26
CA GLU A 3 0.02 27.20 -18.02
C GLU A 3 0.24 25.71 -17.73
N VAL A 4 1.02 25.42 -16.71
CA VAL A 4 1.20 24.05 -16.23
C VAL A 4 -0.12 23.67 -15.54
N THR A 5 -0.91 22.84 -16.18
CA THR A 5 -2.12 22.31 -15.57
C THR A 5 -1.74 21.52 -14.32
N PRO A 6 -2.26 21.85 -13.14
CA PRO A 6 -1.91 21.13 -11.92
C PRO A 6 -2.43 19.68 -11.97
N PHE A 7 -1.71 18.76 -11.37
CA PHE A 7 -2.13 17.38 -11.20
C PHE A 7 -3.41 17.33 -10.34
N GLN A 8 -4.44 16.68 -10.84
CA GLN A 8 -5.67 16.44 -10.10
C GLN A 8 -5.49 15.28 -9.14
N VAL A 9 -5.62 15.55 -7.83
CA VAL A 9 -5.31 14.58 -6.78
C VAL A 9 -6.58 14.13 -6.05
N LEU A 10 -6.76 12.82 -5.93
CA LEU A 10 -7.71 12.19 -5.01
C LEU A 10 -6.98 11.68 -3.77
N ILE A 11 -7.41 12.09 -2.59
CA ILE A 11 -6.87 11.61 -1.31
C ILE A 11 -7.84 10.59 -0.71
N VAL A 12 -7.32 9.42 -0.35
CA VAL A 12 -8.10 8.32 0.21
C VAL A 12 -7.49 7.87 1.53
N ASP A 13 -8.15 8.16 2.63
CA ASP A 13 -7.70 7.83 3.99
C ASP A 13 -8.90 7.86 4.94
N ASP A 14 -9.08 6.87 5.82
CA ASP A 14 -10.22 6.84 6.75
C ASP A 14 -10.03 7.76 7.99
N HIS A 15 -8.85 8.37 8.16
CA HIS A 15 -8.56 9.33 9.22
C HIS A 15 -8.75 10.79 8.76
N PRO A 16 -9.79 11.51 9.21
CA PRO A 16 -10.06 12.86 8.72
C PRO A 16 -8.95 13.88 8.96
N LEU A 17 -8.21 13.75 10.07
CA LEU A 17 -7.08 14.65 10.38
C LEU A 17 -5.91 14.40 9.42
N MET A 18 -5.64 13.15 9.07
CA MET A 18 -4.59 12.80 8.12
C MET A 18 -4.92 13.33 6.73
N ARG A 19 -6.15 13.13 6.24
CA ARG A 19 -6.60 13.69 4.95
C ARG A 19 -6.40 15.21 4.91
N ARG A 20 -6.80 15.93 5.99
CA ARG A 20 -6.61 17.38 6.07
C ARG A 20 -5.14 17.77 6.05
N GLY A 21 -4.28 17.04 6.76
CA GLY A 21 -2.83 17.26 6.77
C GLY A 21 -2.19 17.07 5.39
N ILE A 22 -2.54 15.99 4.70
CA ILE A 22 -2.06 15.71 3.35
C ILE A 22 -2.56 16.77 2.36
N ARG A 23 -3.83 17.17 2.45
CA ARG A 23 -4.37 18.27 1.64
C ARG A 23 -3.58 19.56 1.83
N GLN A 24 -3.36 19.98 3.08
CA GLN A 24 -2.59 21.19 3.37
C GLN A 24 -1.17 21.11 2.84
N LEU A 25 -0.52 19.96 2.94
CA LEU A 25 0.81 19.74 2.40
C LEU A 25 0.83 19.93 0.88
N LEU A 26 -0.13 19.32 0.16
CA LEU A 26 -0.23 19.44 -1.30
C LEU A 26 -0.56 20.86 -1.75
N GLU A 27 -1.39 21.60 -1.01
CA GLU A 27 -1.76 22.98 -1.32
C GLU A 27 -0.58 23.97 -1.20
N LEU A 28 0.54 23.57 -0.58
CA LEU A 28 1.78 24.36 -0.59
C LEU A 28 2.48 24.36 -1.96
N ASP A 29 2.13 23.42 -2.83
CA ASP A 29 2.72 23.28 -4.15
C ASP A 29 1.67 23.52 -5.25
N PRO A 30 1.80 24.60 -6.06
CA PRO A 30 0.86 24.92 -7.12
C PRO A 30 0.77 23.85 -8.24
N ALA A 31 1.69 22.87 -8.24
CA ALA A 31 1.63 21.74 -9.16
C ALA A 31 0.50 20.75 -8.82
N PHE A 32 -0.11 20.84 -7.65
CA PHE A 32 -1.17 19.93 -7.21
C PHE A 32 -2.49 20.66 -6.97
N HIS A 33 -3.58 20.00 -7.33
CA HIS A 33 -4.93 20.43 -7.01
C HIS A 33 -5.72 19.23 -6.46
N VAL A 34 -6.11 19.29 -5.19
CA VAL A 34 -6.92 18.24 -4.55
C VAL A 34 -8.37 18.40 -5.00
N VAL A 35 -8.81 17.53 -5.90
CA VAL A 35 -10.13 17.56 -6.52
C VAL A 35 -11.18 16.82 -5.71
N ALA A 36 -10.79 15.82 -4.92
CA ALA A 36 -11.71 15.05 -4.08
C ALA A 36 -10.97 14.36 -2.92
N GLU A 37 -11.77 13.97 -1.92
CA GLU A 37 -11.35 13.18 -0.77
C GLU A 37 -12.33 12.02 -0.55
N ALA A 38 -11.82 10.84 -0.19
CA ALA A 38 -12.61 9.68 0.21
C ALA A 38 -12.18 9.17 1.58
N GLY A 39 -13.14 8.74 2.38
CA GLY A 39 -12.89 8.14 3.69
C GLY A 39 -12.93 6.61 3.69
N ASP A 40 -13.16 5.99 2.54
CA ASP A 40 -13.23 4.53 2.37
C ASP A 40 -12.97 4.14 0.90
N GLY A 41 -12.67 2.84 0.70
CA GLY A 41 -12.31 2.32 -0.61
C GLY A 41 -13.46 2.34 -1.63
N ALA A 42 -14.71 2.11 -1.21
CA ALA A 42 -15.84 2.12 -2.14
C ALA A 42 -16.10 3.51 -2.70
N SER A 43 -16.08 4.53 -1.84
CA SER A 43 -16.18 5.94 -2.24
C SER A 43 -15.01 6.36 -3.14
N ALA A 44 -13.79 5.85 -2.86
CA ALA A 44 -12.61 6.11 -3.67
C ALA A 44 -12.76 5.59 -5.10
N ILE A 45 -13.28 4.38 -5.27
CA ILE A 45 -13.49 3.76 -6.59
C ILE A 45 -14.53 4.56 -7.39
N ASP A 46 -15.67 4.93 -6.77
CA ASP A 46 -16.71 5.74 -7.43
C ASP A 46 -16.16 7.11 -7.86
N LEU A 47 -15.44 7.79 -6.98
CA LEU A 47 -14.84 9.09 -7.28
C LEU A 47 -13.79 9.00 -8.38
N ALA A 48 -12.89 8.01 -8.33
CA ALA A 48 -11.85 7.83 -9.34
C ALA A 48 -12.43 7.60 -10.74
N ASN A 49 -13.48 6.79 -10.85
CA ASN A 49 -14.15 6.51 -12.11
C ASN A 49 -14.91 7.72 -12.67
N ARG A 50 -15.38 8.63 -11.80
CA ARG A 50 -16.13 9.84 -12.24
C ARG A 50 -15.24 11.02 -12.57
N ILE A 51 -14.15 11.19 -11.81
CA ILE A 51 -13.30 12.40 -11.87
C ILE A 51 -12.09 12.17 -12.76
N GLU A 52 -11.64 10.91 -12.90
CA GLU A 52 -10.43 10.52 -13.63
C GLU A 52 -9.19 11.33 -13.15
N PRO A 53 -8.83 11.24 -11.86
CA PRO A 53 -7.69 12.00 -11.32
C PRO A 53 -6.37 11.55 -11.96
N ASP A 54 -5.36 12.44 -11.93
CA ASP A 54 -4.01 12.11 -12.39
C ASP A 54 -3.24 11.30 -11.33
N LEU A 55 -3.54 11.55 -10.05
CA LEU A 55 -2.87 10.96 -8.90
C LEU A 55 -3.88 10.55 -7.82
N ILE A 56 -3.68 9.37 -7.27
CA ILE A 56 -4.41 8.87 -6.10
C ILE A 56 -3.41 8.61 -4.97
N LEU A 57 -3.61 9.26 -3.84
CA LEU A 57 -2.90 8.95 -2.59
C LEU A 57 -3.80 8.04 -1.77
N LEU A 58 -3.39 6.80 -1.54
CA LEU A 58 -4.23 5.75 -1.00
C LEU A 58 -3.65 5.21 0.31
N ASP A 59 -4.41 5.31 1.40
CA ASP A 59 -4.05 4.63 2.65
C ASP A 59 -4.22 3.11 2.52
N LEU A 60 -3.26 2.37 3.08
CA LEU A 60 -3.31 0.91 3.13
C LEU A 60 -4.33 0.42 4.16
N ASN A 61 -4.34 1.03 5.34
CA ASN A 61 -5.06 0.55 6.51
C ASN A 61 -6.40 1.28 6.67
N MET A 62 -7.40 0.90 5.89
CA MET A 62 -8.75 1.45 5.97
C MET A 62 -9.75 0.43 6.47
N LYS A 63 -10.78 0.91 7.14
CA LYS A 63 -11.93 0.08 7.55
C LYS A 63 -12.78 -0.32 6.34
N GLY A 64 -13.28 -1.55 6.36
CA GLY A 64 -14.08 -2.09 5.27
C GLY A 64 -13.19 -2.61 4.12
N LEU A 65 -13.23 -1.97 2.97
CA LEU A 65 -12.38 -2.33 1.83
C LEU A 65 -10.95 -1.87 2.10
N SER A 66 -10.00 -2.80 2.15
CA SER A 66 -8.59 -2.49 2.40
C SER A 66 -7.97 -1.66 1.27
N GLY A 67 -6.83 -1.03 1.53
CA GLY A 67 -6.10 -0.30 0.50
C GLY A 67 -5.67 -1.20 -0.66
N LEU A 68 -5.26 -2.45 -0.38
CA LEU A 68 -4.92 -3.43 -1.41
C LEU A 68 -6.13 -3.81 -2.28
N ASP A 69 -7.28 -4.09 -1.66
CA ASP A 69 -8.50 -4.42 -2.39
C ASP A 69 -9.00 -3.23 -3.22
N THR A 70 -8.88 -2.02 -2.67
CA THR A 70 -9.19 -0.77 -3.38
C THR A 70 -8.29 -0.59 -4.60
N LEU A 71 -6.98 -0.78 -4.46
CA LEU A 71 -6.02 -0.72 -5.56
C LEU A 71 -6.34 -1.74 -6.66
N ASN A 72 -6.59 -3.00 -6.28
CA ASN A 72 -6.97 -4.05 -7.21
C ASN A 72 -8.26 -3.70 -7.98
N ALA A 73 -9.26 -3.14 -7.30
CA ALA A 73 -10.51 -2.71 -7.93
C ALA A 73 -10.26 -1.54 -8.91
N LEU A 74 -9.52 -0.52 -8.52
CA LEU A 74 -9.17 0.62 -9.38
C LEU A 74 -8.44 0.16 -10.66
N ARG A 75 -7.47 -0.74 -10.54
CA ARG A 75 -6.74 -1.27 -11.71
C ARG A 75 -7.61 -2.14 -12.60
N ARG A 76 -8.46 -2.97 -12.02
CA ARG A 76 -9.44 -3.79 -12.77
C ARG A 76 -10.44 -2.93 -13.53
N ASP A 77 -10.87 -1.80 -12.96
CA ASP A 77 -11.79 -0.85 -13.59
C ASP A 77 -11.08 0.04 -14.64
N GLY A 78 -9.79 -0.14 -14.86
CA GLY A 78 -9.02 0.55 -15.91
C GLY A 78 -8.54 1.95 -15.51
N VAL A 79 -8.54 2.29 -14.22
CA VAL A 79 -8.02 3.58 -13.73
C VAL A 79 -6.52 3.68 -14.02
N THR A 80 -6.13 4.69 -14.81
CA THR A 80 -4.75 4.92 -15.27
C THR A 80 -3.97 5.89 -14.39
N ALA A 81 -4.63 6.50 -13.39
CA ALA A 81 -3.98 7.40 -12.44
C ALA A 81 -2.72 6.77 -11.81
N GLN A 82 -1.73 7.60 -11.50
CA GLN A 82 -0.64 7.19 -10.63
C GLN A 82 -1.20 6.89 -9.24
N ILE A 83 -0.90 5.73 -8.66
CA ILE A 83 -1.39 5.35 -7.32
C ILE A 83 -0.21 5.20 -6.39
N ILE A 84 -0.10 6.10 -5.43
CA ILE A 84 0.92 6.09 -4.38
C ILE A 84 0.26 5.68 -3.07
N ILE A 85 0.80 4.63 -2.47
CA ILE A 85 0.36 4.15 -1.16
C ILE A 85 1.00 5.00 -0.07
N LEU A 86 0.17 5.52 0.83
CA LEU A 86 0.60 6.19 2.06
C LEU A 86 0.21 5.35 3.27
N THR A 87 1.18 4.91 4.06
CA THR A 87 0.91 4.01 5.18
C THR A 87 1.84 4.26 6.37
N VAL A 88 1.45 3.79 7.53
CA VAL A 88 2.31 3.72 8.73
C VAL A 88 3.05 2.39 8.85
N SER A 89 2.71 1.40 8.02
CA SER A 89 3.32 0.06 8.02
C SER A 89 4.47 -0.02 7.03
N ASP A 90 5.54 -0.71 7.40
CA ASP A 90 6.69 -1.03 6.55
C ASP A 90 6.85 -2.55 6.34
N SER A 91 5.75 -3.30 6.48
CA SER A 91 5.73 -4.76 6.30
C SER A 91 6.11 -5.14 4.86
N ALA A 92 7.09 -6.02 4.72
CA ALA A 92 7.57 -6.49 3.40
C ALA A 92 6.48 -7.21 2.60
N SER A 93 5.64 -8.00 3.26
CA SER A 93 4.53 -8.70 2.62
C SER A 93 3.52 -7.74 1.97
N ASP A 94 3.18 -6.65 2.67
CA ASP A 94 2.26 -5.64 2.16
C ASP A 94 2.87 -4.90 0.96
N ILE A 95 4.16 -4.60 1.02
CA ILE A 95 4.90 -3.93 -0.05
C ILE A 95 4.85 -4.75 -1.34
N TYR A 96 5.17 -6.06 -1.28
CA TYR A 96 5.15 -6.93 -2.46
C TYR A 96 3.75 -7.06 -3.06
N ALA A 97 2.74 -7.31 -2.22
CA ALA A 97 1.36 -7.42 -2.67
C ALA A 97 0.87 -6.15 -3.39
N LEU A 98 1.22 -4.96 -2.86
CA LEU A 98 0.85 -3.67 -3.45
C LEU A 98 1.57 -3.39 -4.77
N ILE A 99 2.85 -3.74 -4.89
CA ILE A 99 3.60 -3.60 -6.14
C ILE A 99 3.03 -4.52 -7.22
N ASP A 100 2.74 -5.77 -6.89
CA ASP A 100 2.15 -6.74 -7.80
C ASP A 100 0.72 -6.34 -8.22
N ALA A 101 -0.02 -5.67 -7.33
CA ALA A 101 -1.32 -5.07 -7.63
C ALA A 101 -1.25 -3.80 -8.50
N GLY A 102 -0.06 -3.30 -8.80
CA GLY A 102 0.15 -2.15 -9.70
C GLY A 102 0.21 -0.79 -9.00
N ALA A 103 0.68 -0.72 -7.75
CA ALA A 103 1.05 0.53 -7.12
C ALA A 103 2.26 1.18 -7.81
N ASP A 104 2.24 2.50 -7.94
CA ASP A 104 3.32 3.28 -8.55
C ASP A 104 4.30 3.82 -7.51
N GLY A 105 3.91 3.82 -6.25
CA GLY A 105 4.74 4.26 -5.15
C GLY A 105 4.26 3.74 -3.80
N TYR A 106 5.19 3.76 -2.84
CA TYR A 106 4.95 3.37 -1.45
C TYR A 106 5.74 4.30 -0.55
N LEU A 107 5.04 5.09 0.25
CA LEU A 107 5.61 6.09 1.14
C LEU A 107 5.09 5.90 2.57
N LEU A 108 5.94 6.20 3.53
CA LEU A 108 5.58 6.18 4.94
C LEU A 108 5.01 7.54 5.36
N LYS A 109 3.90 7.53 6.11
CA LYS A 109 3.21 8.72 6.61
C LYS A 109 4.02 9.51 7.66
N ASP A 110 5.01 8.89 8.30
CA ASP A 110 5.91 9.49 9.28
C ASP A 110 7.15 10.14 8.66
N SER A 111 7.25 10.13 7.32
CA SER A 111 8.32 10.83 6.60
C SER A 111 8.22 12.34 6.80
N ASP A 112 9.37 13.01 6.71
CA ASP A 112 9.43 14.48 6.70
C ASP A 112 8.50 15.04 5.61
N PRO A 113 7.67 16.06 5.90
CA PRO A 113 6.71 16.63 4.97
C PRO A 113 7.32 17.09 3.64
N GLU A 114 8.53 17.67 3.66
CA GLU A 114 9.21 18.15 2.45
C GLU A 114 9.66 16.95 1.59
N VAL A 115 10.20 15.91 2.22
CA VAL A 115 10.58 14.65 1.54
C VAL A 115 9.36 13.97 0.95
N LEU A 116 8.25 13.94 1.70
CA LEU A 116 6.99 13.36 1.24
C LEU A 116 6.45 14.09 0.02
N LEU A 117 6.44 15.43 0.04
CA LEU A 117 5.95 16.26 -1.06
C LEU A 117 6.81 16.07 -2.34
N GLU A 118 8.14 16.03 -2.20
CA GLU A 118 9.04 15.78 -3.32
C GLU A 118 8.84 14.39 -3.93
N ALA A 119 8.67 13.37 -3.08
CA ALA A 119 8.38 12.02 -3.51
C ALA A 119 7.04 11.93 -4.27
N ILE A 120 5.99 12.58 -3.76
CA ILE A 120 4.68 12.66 -4.42
C ILE A 120 4.82 13.35 -5.78
N ARG A 121 5.59 14.44 -5.89
CA ARG A 121 5.85 15.14 -7.16
C ARG A 121 6.53 14.24 -8.17
N LYS A 122 7.55 13.48 -7.75
CA LYS A 122 8.22 12.51 -8.60
C LYS A 122 7.26 11.44 -9.11
N GLY A 123 6.40 10.91 -8.23
CA GLY A 123 5.40 9.91 -8.58
C GLY A 123 4.35 10.44 -9.54
N ALA A 124 3.84 11.65 -9.33
CA ALA A 124 2.87 12.29 -10.23
C ALA A 124 3.40 12.45 -11.66
N ASN A 125 4.72 12.64 -11.82
CA ASN A 125 5.40 12.69 -13.12
C ASN A 125 5.72 11.29 -13.71
N GLY A 126 5.14 10.22 -13.18
CA GLY A 126 5.31 8.85 -13.68
C GLY A 126 6.57 8.14 -13.18
N GLY A 127 7.29 8.73 -12.23
CA GLY A 127 8.42 8.07 -11.57
C GLY A 127 7.92 7.02 -10.57
N LYS A 128 8.59 5.88 -10.49
CA LYS A 128 8.36 4.94 -9.40
C LYS A 128 8.93 5.52 -8.11
N VAL A 129 8.14 5.52 -7.04
CA VAL A 129 8.49 6.15 -5.77
C VAL A 129 8.42 5.12 -4.65
N PHE A 130 9.58 4.59 -4.31
CA PHE A 130 9.73 3.63 -3.23
C PHE A 130 10.81 4.13 -2.27
N SER A 131 10.64 3.91 -0.98
CA SER A 131 11.70 4.14 0.00
C SER A 131 12.92 3.28 -0.29
N ASP A 132 14.09 3.65 0.23
CA ASP A 132 15.33 2.89 0.01
C ASP A 132 15.18 1.43 0.45
N ARG A 133 14.46 1.20 1.54
CA ARG A 133 14.15 -0.15 2.03
C ARG A 133 13.29 -0.94 1.04
N VAL A 134 12.29 -0.34 0.45
CA VAL A 134 11.45 -0.97 -0.59
C VAL A 134 12.28 -1.25 -1.84
N ASN A 135 13.14 -0.31 -2.25
CA ASN A 135 14.04 -0.52 -3.38
C ASN A 135 15.04 -1.66 -3.13
N GLU A 136 15.48 -1.86 -1.90
CA GLU A 136 16.34 -2.98 -1.52
C GLU A 136 15.60 -4.32 -1.68
N TYR A 137 14.37 -4.43 -1.19
CA TYR A 137 13.51 -5.61 -1.40
C TYR A 137 13.29 -5.92 -2.88
N LEU A 138 13.03 -4.90 -3.72
CA LEU A 138 12.85 -5.09 -5.15
C LEU A 138 14.13 -5.60 -5.83
N ARG A 139 15.30 -5.06 -5.45
CA ARG A 139 16.61 -5.51 -5.97
C ARG A 139 16.91 -6.96 -5.55
N GLU A 140 16.57 -7.34 -4.32
CA GLU A 140 16.71 -8.71 -3.86
C GLU A 140 15.82 -9.64 -4.68
N ARG A 141 14.56 -9.28 -4.92
CA ARG A 141 13.64 -10.04 -5.77
C ARG A 141 14.16 -10.19 -7.20
N GLU A 142 14.75 -9.15 -7.78
CA GLU A 142 15.37 -9.21 -9.10
C GLU A 142 16.63 -10.10 -9.13
N ARG A 143 17.46 -10.07 -8.08
CA ARG A 143 18.70 -10.85 -7.98
C ARG A 143 18.45 -12.34 -7.78
N PHE A 144 17.45 -12.69 -7.00
CA PHE A 144 17.09 -14.09 -6.75
C PHE A 144 16.25 -14.69 -7.87
N GLY A 145 15.92 -13.91 -8.91
CA GLY A 145 15.09 -14.29 -10.03
C GLY A 145 13.64 -14.47 -9.59
N ALA A 146 12.75 -14.66 -10.55
CA ALA A 146 11.40 -15.15 -10.29
C ALA A 146 11.45 -16.66 -9.92
N GLN A 147 12.31 -17.02 -8.96
CA GLN A 147 12.08 -18.23 -8.20
C GLN A 147 10.78 -17.96 -7.45
N GLU A 148 9.80 -18.80 -7.74
CA GLU A 148 8.57 -18.85 -6.99
C GLU A 148 8.90 -18.60 -5.55
N ASP A 149 8.27 -17.58 -4.95
CA ASP A 149 8.38 -17.31 -3.52
C ASP A 149 8.25 -18.69 -2.84
N PRO A 150 9.29 -19.18 -2.14
CA PRO A 150 9.21 -20.51 -1.53
C PRO A 150 8.00 -20.65 -0.60
N PHE A 151 7.38 -19.51 -0.24
CA PHE A 151 6.17 -19.43 0.56
C PHE A 151 4.89 -19.30 -0.26
N SER A 152 4.96 -19.12 -1.60
CA SER A 152 3.79 -19.03 -2.49
C SER A 152 2.95 -20.32 -2.53
N ILE A 153 3.55 -21.44 -2.15
CA ILE A 153 2.87 -22.73 -1.97
C ILE A 153 2.18 -22.88 -0.61
N LEU A 154 2.44 -21.95 0.33
CA LEU A 154 1.83 -21.99 1.64
C LEU A 154 0.46 -21.28 1.61
N THR A 155 -0.50 -21.86 2.28
CA THR A 155 -1.78 -21.21 2.55
C THR A 155 -1.58 -20.04 3.52
N GLU A 156 -2.50 -19.07 3.55
CA GLU A 156 -2.48 -17.97 4.52
C GLU A 156 -2.28 -18.46 5.96
N ARG A 157 -2.91 -19.57 6.30
CA ARG A 157 -2.82 -20.14 7.64
C ARG A 157 -1.45 -20.76 7.95
N GLU A 158 -0.81 -21.33 6.97
CA GLU A 158 0.56 -21.85 7.09
C GLU A 158 1.56 -20.70 7.20
N LEU A 159 1.33 -19.59 6.51
CA LEU A 159 2.11 -18.35 6.65
C LEU A 159 1.98 -17.75 8.04
N ASP A 160 0.76 -17.65 8.59
CA ASP A 160 0.52 -17.18 9.95
C ASP A 160 1.31 -18.02 10.97
N VAL A 161 1.22 -19.34 10.86
CA VAL A 161 1.97 -20.27 11.75
C VAL A 161 3.47 -20.11 11.60
N LEU A 162 3.97 -19.98 10.38
CA LEU A 162 5.39 -19.79 10.10
C LEU A 162 5.91 -18.47 10.67
N HIS A 163 5.12 -17.40 10.56
CA HIS A 163 5.45 -16.09 11.12
C HIS A 163 5.65 -16.16 12.64
N GLU A 164 4.72 -16.80 13.35
CA GLU A 164 4.80 -16.95 14.81
C GLU A 164 5.94 -17.88 15.23
N LEU A 165 6.23 -18.92 14.42
CA LEU A 165 7.41 -19.77 14.62
C LEU A 165 8.73 -19.00 14.49
N ALA A 166 8.83 -18.11 13.49
CA ALA A 166 10.01 -17.28 13.27
C ALA A 166 10.29 -16.33 14.44
N GLN A 167 9.25 -15.96 15.20
CA GLN A 167 9.37 -15.19 16.44
C GLN A 167 9.78 -16.04 17.66
N GLY A 168 9.98 -17.35 17.49
CA GLY A 168 10.41 -18.25 18.54
C GLY A 168 9.30 -18.73 19.48
N LEU A 169 8.03 -18.56 19.08
CA LEU A 169 6.88 -19.02 19.87
C LEU A 169 6.75 -20.55 19.82
N SER A 170 6.41 -21.13 20.96
CA SER A 170 6.06 -22.56 21.05
C SER A 170 4.70 -22.84 20.43
N ASN A 171 4.45 -24.09 20.00
CA ASN A 171 3.17 -24.50 19.41
C ASN A 171 1.96 -24.12 20.27
N LYS A 172 2.10 -24.16 21.61
CA LYS A 172 1.06 -23.76 22.55
C LYS A 172 0.77 -22.25 22.50
N GLN A 173 1.83 -21.45 22.38
CA GLN A 173 1.71 -20.01 22.28
C GLN A 173 1.11 -19.61 20.92
N ILE A 174 1.56 -20.24 19.82
CA ILE A 174 1.00 -20.06 18.47
C ILE A 174 -0.49 -20.41 18.46
N ALA A 175 -0.87 -21.54 19.03
CA ALA A 175 -2.25 -21.96 19.15
C ALA A 175 -3.12 -20.89 19.85
N SER A 176 -2.59 -20.27 20.91
CA SER A 176 -3.26 -19.19 21.63
C SER A 176 -3.39 -17.91 20.80
N VAL A 177 -2.29 -17.48 20.13
CA VAL A 177 -2.26 -16.26 19.32
C VAL A 177 -3.21 -16.37 18.12
N LEU A 178 -3.18 -17.50 17.43
CA LEU A 178 -3.98 -17.74 16.22
C LEU A 178 -5.40 -18.28 16.51
N ASN A 179 -5.74 -18.46 17.77
CA ASN A 179 -7.03 -19.00 18.24
C ASN A 179 -7.40 -20.35 17.58
N ILE A 180 -6.44 -21.27 17.53
CA ILE A 180 -6.58 -22.64 17.02
C ILE A 180 -6.07 -23.66 18.02
N SER A 181 -6.23 -24.96 17.75
CA SER A 181 -5.69 -26.01 18.63
C SER A 181 -4.20 -26.22 18.40
N GLU A 182 -3.48 -26.67 19.42
CA GLU A 182 -2.08 -27.10 19.30
C GLU A 182 -1.90 -28.21 18.25
N GLN A 183 -2.91 -29.07 18.12
CA GLN A 183 -2.90 -30.14 17.12
C GLN A 183 -3.00 -29.54 15.69
N THR A 184 -3.78 -28.49 15.50
CA THR A 184 -3.90 -27.77 14.24
C THR A 184 -2.56 -27.09 13.86
N VAL A 185 -1.88 -26.47 14.82
CA VAL A 185 -0.52 -25.91 14.60
C VAL A 185 0.44 -26.99 14.11
N LYS A 186 0.46 -28.17 14.75
CA LYS A 186 1.31 -29.30 14.35
C LYS A 186 1.02 -29.82 12.94
N VAL A 187 -0.23 -29.78 12.50
CA VAL A 187 -0.62 -30.16 11.12
C VAL A 187 -0.02 -29.16 10.12
N HIS A 188 -0.15 -27.85 10.38
CA HIS A 188 0.42 -26.82 9.51
C HIS A 188 1.95 -26.84 9.43
N ILE A 189 2.64 -27.23 10.48
CA ILE A 189 4.11 -27.36 10.49
C ILE A 189 4.61 -28.59 9.71
N ARG A 190 3.78 -29.63 9.55
CA ARG A 190 4.16 -30.87 8.88
C ARG A 190 3.92 -30.90 7.38
N ASN A 191 3.09 -29.99 6.88
CA ASN A 191 2.84 -29.81 5.44
C ASN A 191 3.92 -28.94 4.82
#